data_3af3381efdb16f5df2fcc68357cad288
#
_entry.id   3af3381efdb16f5df2fcc68357cad288
#
_cell.length_a   1.000
_cell.length_b   1.000
_cell.length_c   1.000
_cell.angle_alpha   90.00
_cell.angle_beta   90.00
_cell.angle_gamma   90.00
#
_symmetry.space_group_name_H-M   'P 1'
#
loop_
_entity.id
_entity.type
_entity.pdbx_description
1 polymer ?
#
loop_
_entity_poly.entity_id
_entity_poly.type
_entity_poly.pdbx_seq_one_letter_code
_entity_poly.pdbx_strand_id
1 'polypeptide(L)'
;VRRFFLLLGFCVVLPSAYATVDDAISRALEAIDPYVKEGYIVRDDQWGGDLGVQERKVVPHMLFKGNDYWFCIGTDVDNARVAIHVYDSKGKLIENDSWQKGRFAAARLQASATGMYYIIVEVTSSPKERTSWAMVYGFK
;
A
#
# COMPACT_ATOMS: atom_id res chain seq x y z
N VAL A 1 -45.42 37.63 -28.78
CA VAL A 1 -44.72 37.37 -27.51
C VAL A 1 -43.90 36.12 -27.68
N ARG A 2 -42.59 36.28 -27.90
CA ARG A 2 -41.64 35.17 -27.96
C ARG A 2 -41.16 34.90 -26.55
N ARG A 3 -41.57 33.77 -25.99
CA ARG A 3 -40.99 33.24 -24.74
C ARG A 3 -39.69 32.49 -25.07
N PHE A 4 -38.58 33.12 -24.75
CA PHE A 4 -37.27 32.45 -24.71
C PHE A 4 -37.20 31.63 -23.44
N PHE A 5 -37.25 30.31 -23.55
CA PHE A 5 -36.89 29.39 -22.46
C PHE A 5 -35.38 29.23 -22.46
N LEU A 6 -34.71 29.89 -21.52
CA LEU A 6 -33.32 29.63 -21.21
C LEU A 6 -33.24 28.33 -20.37
N LEU A 7 -32.90 27.24 -21.04
CA LEU A 7 -32.50 25.99 -20.35
C LEU A 7 -31.11 26.21 -19.76
N LEU A 8 -31.08 26.56 -18.48
CA LEU A 8 -29.84 26.53 -17.70
C LEU A 8 -29.46 25.06 -17.46
N GLY A 9 -28.53 24.57 -18.27
CA GLY A 9 -27.91 23.26 -18.04
C GLY A 9 -27.11 23.29 -16.77
N PHE A 10 -27.62 22.70 -15.71
CA PHE A 10 -26.93 22.50 -14.46
C PHE A 10 -25.96 21.35 -14.67
N CYS A 11 -24.69 21.65 -15.03
CA CYS A 11 -23.62 20.69 -14.99
C CYS A 11 -23.35 20.32 -13.53
N VAL A 12 -23.92 19.22 -13.08
CA VAL A 12 -23.54 18.60 -11.83
C VAL A 12 -22.15 17.99 -12.05
N VAL A 13 -21.13 18.73 -11.68
CA VAL A 13 -19.78 18.17 -11.53
C VAL A 13 -19.84 17.29 -10.30
N LEU A 14 -20.04 15.99 -10.50
CA LEU A 14 -19.85 15.01 -9.44
C LEU A 14 -18.38 15.06 -9.06
N PRO A 15 -18.02 15.38 -7.80
CA PRO A 15 -16.65 15.19 -7.36
C PRO A 15 -16.38 13.69 -7.47
N SER A 16 -15.53 13.31 -8.40
CA SER A 16 -14.98 11.97 -8.40
C SER A 16 -14.29 11.80 -7.04
N ALA A 17 -14.85 10.94 -6.21
CA ALA A 17 -14.20 10.51 -4.98
C ALA A 17 -12.96 9.73 -5.40
N TYR A 18 -11.85 10.43 -5.58
CA TYR A 18 -10.55 9.79 -5.65
C TYR A 18 -10.30 9.22 -4.25
N ALA A 19 -10.44 7.89 -4.10
CA ALA A 19 -9.75 7.18 -3.05
C ALA A 19 -8.27 7.52 -3.29
N THR A 20 -7.75 8.45 -2.52
CA THR A 20 -6.44 9.01 -2.76
C THR A 20 -5.40 8.07 -2.16
N VAL A 21 -4.19 8.11 -2.69
CA VAL A 21 -3.02 7.47 -2.08
C VAL A 21 -2.87 7.90 -0.62
N ASP A 22 -3.27 9.12 -0.28
CA ASP A 22 -3.28 9.63 1.10
C ASP A 22 -4.18 8.82 2.04
N ASP A 23 -5.36 8.41 1.58
CA ASP A 23 -6.25 7.53 2.36
C ASP A 23 -5.63 6.14 2.52
N ALA A 24 -4.98 5.62 1.49
CA ALA A 24 -4.26 4.36 1.54
C ALA A 24 -3.05 4.43 2.50
N ILE A 25 -2.33 5.55 2.56
CA ILE A 25 -1.25 5.78 3.53
C ILE A 25 -1.80 5.71 4.95
N SER A 26 -2.94 6.33 5.22
CA SER A 26 -3.59 6.26 6.54
C SER A 26 -3.89 4.82 6.94
N ARG A 27 -4.29 3.98 5.98
CA ARG A 27 -4.51 2.55 6.23
C ARG A 27 -3.20 1.79 6.48
N ALA A 28 -2.15 2.06 5.72
CA ALA A 28 -0.84 1.46 5.96
C ALA A 28 -0.28 1.83 7.33
N LEU A 29 -0.45 3.07 7.77
CA LEU A 29 -0.07 3.53 9.12
C LEU A 29 -0.90 2.84 10.22
N GLU A 30 -2.16 2.58 9.97
CA GLU A 30 -3.01 1.78 10.87
C GLU A 30 -2.46 0.34 11.01
N ALA A 31 -2.01 -0.26 9.92
CA ALA A 31 -1.43 -1.61 9.93
C ALA A 31 -0.11 -1.68 10.71
N ILE A 32 0.71 -0.64 10.68
CA ILE A 32 2.01 -0.62 11.37
C ILE A 32 1.92 -0.22 12.85
N ASP A 33 0.84 0.38 13.29
CA ASP A 33 0.66 0.89 14.65
C ASP A 33 0.98 -0.13 15.77
N PRO A 34 0.56 -1.41 15.68
CA PRO A 34 0.94 -2.40 16.70
C PRO A 34 2.45 -2.58 16.85
N TYR A 35 3.21 -2.45 15.76
CA TYR A 35 4.66 -2.61 15.78
C TYR A 35 5.37 -1.38 16.33
N VAL A 36 4.81 -0.19 16.11
CA VAL A 36 5.29 1.03 16.78
C VAL A 36 5.25 0.87 18.30
N LYS A 37 4.20 0.27 18.81
CA LYS A 37 4.07 -0.05 20.26
C LYS A 37 5.09 -1.07 20.74
N GLU A 38 5.61 -1.90 19.86
CA GLU A 38 6.69 -2.86 20.13
C GLU A 38 8.10 -2.24 19.97
N GLY A 39 8.20 -0.96 19.64
CA GLY A 39 9.46 -0.24 19.54
C GLY A 39 10.01 -0.08 18.12
N TYR A 40 9.25 -0.44 17.09
CA TYR A 40 9.64 -0.15 15.70
C TYR A 40 9.50 1.34 15.41
N ILE A 41 10.49 1.87 14.72
CA ILE A 41 10.53 3.27 14.29
C ILE A 41 10.05 3.34 12.84
N VAL A 42 8.93 4.03 12.62
CA VAL A 42 8.40 4.25 11.27
C VAL A 42 9.28 5.24 10.53
N ARG A 43 9.67 4.88 9.31
CA ARG A 43 10.45 5.75 8.44
C ARG A 43 9.55 6.68 7.64
N ASP A 44 10.12 7.81 7.22
CA ASP A 44 9.43 8.81 6.42
C ASP A 44 9.19 8.36 4.96
N ASP A 45 9.95 7.38 4.49
CA ASP A 45 9.77 6.80 3.16
C ASP A 45 8.41 6.12 3.04
N GLN A 46 7.67 6.49 2.01
CA GLN A 46 6.35 5.98 1.71
C GLN A 46 6.24 5.68 0.23
N TRP A 47 5.53 4.64 -0.11
CA TRP A 47 5.22 4.29 -1.49
C TRP A 47 3.72 4.14 -1.65
N GLY A 48 3.26 4.46 -2.84
CA GLY A 48 1.85 4.35 -3.15
C GLY A 48 1.59 4.49 -4.64
N GLY A 49 0.39 4.15 -5.02
CA GLY A 49 -0.07 4.20 -6.38
C GLY A 49 -1.41 3.51 -6.53
N ASP A 50 -1.72 3.07 -7.72
CA ASP A 50 -2.86 2.24 -8.00
C ASP A 50 -2.46 0.99 -8.79
N LEU A 51 -3.19 -0.09 -8.61
CA LEU A 51 -2.99 -1.34 -9.31
C LEU A 51 -4.33 -1.93 -9.73
N GLY A 52 -4.34 -2.57 -10.89
CA GLY A 52 -5.40 -3.50 -11.28
C GLY A 52 -5.27 -4.81 -10.51
N VAL A 53 -6.33 -5.62 -10.51
CA VAL A 53 -6.32 -6.94 -9.88
C VAL A 53 -5.25 -7.82 -10.51
N GLN A 54 -4.45 -8.47 -9.66
CA GLN A 54 -3.29 -9.31 -10.02
C GLN A 54 -2.11 -8.57 -10.66
N GLU A 55 -2.15 -7.26 -10.74
CA GLU A 55 -0.97 -6.46 -11.05
C GLU A 55 -0.06 -6.37 -9.82
N ARG A 56 1.24 -6.29 -10.09
CA ARG A 56 2.28 -6.21 -9.07
C ARG A 56 3.13 -4.97 -9.24
N LYS A 57 3.53 -4.40 -8.12
CA LYS A 57 4.54 -3.34 -8.06
C LYS A 57 5.76 -3.86 -7.31
N VAL A 58 6.93 -3.73 -7.91
CA VAL A 58 8.20 -4.03 -7.27
C VAL A 58 8.78 -2.74 -6.72
N VAL A 59 9.10 -2.73 -5.44
CA VAL A 59 9.76 -1.62 -4.74
C VAL A 59 11.15 -2.07 -4.30
N PRO A 60 12.22 -1.67 -4.99
CA PRO A 60 13.58 -1.93 -4.53
C PRO A 60 13.90 -1.03 -3.33
N HIS A 61 14.51 -1.59 -2.31
CA HIS A 61 14.93 -0.81 -1.15
C HIS A 61 16.16 -1.40 -0.48
N MET A 62 17.08 -0.52 -0.06
CA MET A 62 18.27 -0.91 0.67
C MET A 62 17.91 -1.24 2.12
N LEU A 63 18.28 -2.43 2.59
CA LEU A 63 18.14 -2.82 3.98
C LEU A 63 19.50 -3.13 4.59
N PHE A 64 19.62 -2.97 5.90
CA PHE A 64 20.86 -3.09 6.64
C PHE A 64 20.87 -4.33 7.53
N LYS A 65 21.97 -5.06 7.46
CA LYS A 65 22.19 -6.25 8.28
C LYS A 65 21.94 -5.96 9.77
N GLY A 66 21.23 -6.85 10.42
CA GLY A 66 20.97 -6.82 11.85
C GLY A 66 19.69 -6.06 12.24
N ASN A 67 19.14 -5.25 11.33
CA ASN A 67 17.86 -4.62 11.58
C ASN A 67 16.71 -5.56 11.31
N ASP A 68 15.64 -5.37 12.05
CA ASP A 68 14.37 -6.04 11.90
C ASP A 68 13.37 -5.04 11.28
N TYR A 69 12.69 -5.45 10.23
CA TYR A 69 11.79 -4.59 9.45
C TYR A 69 10.39 -5.14 9.41
N TRP A 70 9.39 -4.27 9.53
CA TRP A 70 8.02 -4.53 9.12
C TRP A 70 7.66 -3.64 7.95
N PHE A 71 7.23 -4.23 6.86
CA PHE A 71 6.60 -3.55 5.74
C PHE A 71 5.10 -3.77 5.82
N CYS A 72 4.33 -2.68 5.86
CA CYS A 72 2.88 -2.73 6.00
C CYS A 72 2.22 -2.02 4.82
N ILE A 73 1.25 -2.66 4.24
CA ILE A 73 0.48 -2.15 3.10
C ILE A 73 -0.99 -2.03 3.47
N GLY A 74 -1.64 -1.02 2.96
CA GLY A 74 -3.06 -0.81 3.08
C GLY A 74 -3.69 -0.29 1.80
N THR A 75 -4.96 -0.50 1.66
CA THR A 75 -5.80 0.09 0.62
C THR A 75 -7.00 0.79 1.26
N ASP A 76 -7.45 1.87 0.62
CA ASP A 76 -8.67 2.57 1.00
C ASP A 76 -9.94 1.90 0.46
N VAL A 77 -9.81 0.96 -0.45
CA VAL A 77 -10.93 0.30 -1.09
C VAL A 77 -11.49 -0.81 -0.20
N ASP A 78 -12.74 -0.66 0.24
CA ASP A 78 -13.46 -1.71 0.96
C ASP A 78 -13.57 -2.98 0.11
N ASN A 79 -13.48 -4.14 0.76
CA ASN A 79 -13.53 -5.46 0.12
C ASN A 79 -12.40 -5.74 -0.88
N ALA A 80 -11.41 -4.88 -1.00
CA ALA A 80 -10.18 -5.21 -1.70
C ALA A 80 -9.24 -6.02 -0.80
N ARG A 81 -8.42 -6.86 -1.42
CA ARG A 81 -7.37 -7.63 -0.75
C ARG A 81 -6.03 -7.32 -1.37
N VAL A 82 -5.06 -7.12 -0.50
CA VAL A 82 -3.68 -6.82 -0.87
C VAL A 82 -2.74 -7.88 -0.30
N ALA A 83 -1.62 -8.07 -0.96
CA ALA A 83 -0.56 -8.96 -0.52
C ALA A 83 0.80 -8.27 -0.64
N ILE A 84 1.72 -8.65 0.23
CA ILE A 84 3.08 -8.13 0.25
C ILE A 84 4.06 -9.28 0.47
N HIS A 85 5.16 -9.27 -0.27
CA HIS A 85 6.24 -10.25 -0.14
C HIS A 85 7.59 -9.56 -0.26
N VAL A 86 8.59 -10.10 0.41
CA VAL A 86 9.96 -9.56 0.37
C VAL A 86 10.91 -10.62 -0.19
N TYR A 87 11.69 -10.21 -1.18
CA TYR A 87 12.69 -11.04 -1.84
C TYR A 87 14.09 -10.43 -1.70
N ASP A 88 15.10 -11.28 -1.67
CA ASP A 88 16.50 -10.84 -1.76
C ASP A 88 16.91 -10.52 -3.20
N SER A 89 18.16 -10.09 -3.38
CA SER A 89 18.72 -9.78 -4.70
C SER A 89 18.86 -10.98 -5.64
N LYS A 90 18.71 -12.19 -5.11
CA LYS A 90 18.74 -13.45 -5.87
C LYS A 90 17.33 -13.93 -6.23
N GLY A 91 16.29 -13.17 -5.86
CA GLY A 91 14.90 -13.53 -6.10
C GLY A 91 14.35 -14.58 -5.14
N LYS A 92 15.02 -14.82 -4.01
CA LYS A 92 14.55 -15.75 -2.99
C LYS A 92 13.58 -15.04 -2.04
N LEU A 93 12.43 -15.66 -1.78
CA LEU A 93 11.49 -15.22 -0.73
C LEU A 93 12.14 -15.38 0.64
N ILE A 94 12.24 -14.31 1.42
CA ILE A 94 13.02 -14.27 2.65
C ILE A 94 12.29 -13.68 3.85
N GLU A 95 11.01 -13.45 3.76
CA GLU A 95 10.24 -12.98 4.91
C GLU A 95 10.24 -13.99 6.06
N ASN A 96 10.43 -13.49 7.29
CA ASN A 96 10.43 -14.29 8.51
C ASN A 96 9.02 -14.50 9.06
N ASP A 97 8.14 -13.55 8.78
CA ASP A 97 6.74 -13.56 9.18
C ASP A 97 5.92 -12.73 8.20
N SER A 98 4.67 -13.04 8.05
CA SER A 98 3.75 -12.28 7.22
C SER A 98 2.30 -12.54 7.60
N TRP A 99 1.45 -11.59 7.30
CA TRP A 99 0.01 -11.76 7.45
C TRP A 99 -0.74 -10.93 6.41
N GLN A 100 -1.93 -11.40 6.09
CA GLN A 100 -2.87 -10.72 5.22
C GLN A 100 -4.24 -10.75 5.89
N LYS A 101 -4.89 -9.60 5.97
CA LYS A 101 -6.24 -9.49 6.52
C LYS A 101 -7.02 -8.41 5.79
N GLY A 102 -7.90 -8.84 4.88
CA GLY A 102 -8.71 -7.92 4.09
C GLY A 102 -7.85 -6.92 3.33
N ARG A 103 -8.05 -5.64 3.58
CA ARG A 103 -7.35 -4.53 2.94
C ARG A 103 -5.99 -4.18 3.54
N PHE A 104 -5.47 -5.05 4.40
CA PHE A 104 -4.17 -4.90 5.03
C PHE A 104 -3.31 -6.13 4.79
N ALA A 105 -2.01 -5.91 4.69
CA ALA A 105 -1.03 -6.98 4.70
C ALA A 105 0.29 -6.46 5.27
N ALA A 106 1.09 -7.36 5.82
CA ALA A 106 2.40 -7.02 6.33
C ALA A 106 3.38 -8.17 6.14
N ALA A 107 4.65 -7.82 5.98
CA ALA A 107 5.76 -8.78 5.94
C ALA A 107 6.90 -8.29 6.83
N ARG A 108 7.46 -9.21 7.60
CA ARG A 108 8.60 -8.98 8.47
C ARG A 108 9.86 -9.62 7.89
N LEU A 109 10.94 -8.87 7.97
CA LEU A 109 12.25 -9.35 7.58
C LEU A 109 13.30 -8.93 8.59
N GLN A 110 14.08 -9.91 9.08
CA GLN A 110 15.34 -9.65 9.73
C GLN A 110 16.44 -9.77 8.68
N ALA A 111 17.08 -8.65 8.33
CA ALA A 111 18.06 -8.62 7.27
C ALA A 111 19.35 -9.34 7.70
N SER A 112 19.71 -10.42 7.01
CA SER A 112 20.95 -11.18 7.24
C SER A 112 22.17 -10.59 6.54
N ALA A 113 21.93 -9.70 5.57
CA ALA A 113 22.96 -8.99 4.84
C ALA A 113 22.48 -7.59 4.48
N THR A 114 23.40 -6.63 4.46
CA THR A 114 23.14 -5.31 3.90
C THR A 114 23.13 -5.39 2.38
N GLY A 115 22.10 -4.86 1.76
CA GLY A 115 21.98 -4.88 0.31
C GLY A 115 20.58 -4.51 -0.16
N MET A 116 20.37 -4.72 -1.45
CA MET A 116 19.09 -4.46 -2.11
C MET A 116 18.12 -5.60 -1.87
N TYR A 117 16.92 -5.25 -1.46
CA TYR A 117 15.78 -6.15 -1.32
C TYR A 117 14.65 -5.66 -2.20
N TYR A 118 13.76 -6.55 -2.55
CA TYR A 118 12.65 -6.25 -3.44
C TYR A 118 11.34 -6.57 -2.74
N ILE A 119 10.58 -5.54 -2.46
CA ILE A 119 9.27 -5.65 -1.86
C ILE A 119 8.25 -5.68 -3.00
N ILE A 120 7.47 -6.73 -3.07
CA ILE A 120 6.43 -6.88 -4.09
C ILE A 120 5.08 -6.68 -3.45
N VAL A 121 4.32 -5.72 -3.96
CA VAL A 121 2.94 -5.45 -3.57
C VAL A 121 2.00 -5.86 -4.68
N GLU A 122 0.85 -6.41 -4.30
CA GLU A 122 -0.15 -6.92 -5.22
C GLU A 122 -1.55 -6.61 -4.70
N VAL A 123 -2.46 -6.27 -5.60
CA VAL A 123 -3.89 -6.27 -5.34
C VAL A 123 -4.43 -7.61 -5.82
N THR A 124 -4.77 -8.50 -4.89
CA THR A 124 -5.19 -9.86 -5.23
C THR A 124 -6.66 -9.96 -5.61
N SER A 125 -7.49 -9.09 -5.05
CA SER A 125 -8.89 -8.94 -5.45
C SER A 125 -9.39 -7.54 -5.13
N SER A 126 -10.32 -7.04 -5.90
CA SER A 126 -10.95 -5.74 -5.66
C SER A 126 -12.28 -5.63 -6.42
N PRO A 127 -13.26 -4.90 -5.86
CA PRO A 127 -14.48 -4.55 -6.58
C PRO A 127 -14.27 -3.42 -7.60
N LYS A 128 -13.09 -2.78 -7.59
CA LYS A 128 -12.74 -1.68 -8.51
C LYS A 128 -11.73 -2.13 -9.55
N GLU A 129 -11.77 -1.51 -10.73
CA GLU A 129 -10.81 -1.74 -11.81
C GLU A 129 -9.40 -1.30 -11.40
N ARG A 130 -9.28 -0.15 -10.72
CA ARG A 130 -8.04 0.37 -10.15
C ARG A 130 -8.20 0.52 -8.64
N THR A 131 -7.20 0.07 -7.89
CA THR A 131 -7.20 0.09 -6.43
C THR A 131 -5.98 0.84 -5.93
N SER A 132 -6.24 1.92 -5.19
CA SER A 132 -5.19 2.68 -4.52
C SER A 132 -4.58 1.85 -3.39
N TRP A 133 -3.26 1.87 -3.30
CA TRP A 133 -2.51 1.22 -2.23
C TRP A 133 -1.41 2.13 -1.73
N ALA A 134 -0.96 1.90 -0.52
CA ALA A 134 0.23 2.53 0.04
C ALA A 134 0.98 1.57 0.93
N MET A 135 2.28 1.79 1.03
CA MET A 135 3.18 1.02 1.88
C MET A 135 4.00 1.95 2.75
N VAL A 136 4.13 1.60 4.00
CA VAL A 136 5.05 2.20 4.98
C VAL A 136 5.90 1.10 5.59
N TYR A 137 7.02 1.48 6.20
CA TYR A 137 7.82 0.51 6.94
C TYR A 137 8.42 1.11 8.19
N GLY A 138 8.75 0.23 9.11
CA GLY A 138 9.47 0.55 10.33
C GLY A 138 10.61 -0.43 10.57
N PHE A 139 11.55 -0.04 11.39
CA PHE A 139 12.69 -0.87 11.77
C PHE A 139 12.99 -0.80 13.27
N LYS A 140 13.74 -1.78 13.71
CA LYS A 140 14.17 -1.92 15.10
C LYS A 140 15.55 -2.55 15.18
#